data_9c459342e6fda16ebbc3f1b7a7d6bb2a
#
_entry.id   9c459342e6fda16ebbc3f1b7a7d6bb2a
#
_cell.length_a   1.000
_cell.length_b   1.000
_cell.length_c   1.000
_cell.angle_alpha   90.00
_cell.angle_beta   90.00
_cell.angle_gamma   90.00
#
_symmetry.space_group_name_H-M   'P 1'
#
loop_
_entity.id
_entity.type
_entity.pdbx_description
1 polymer ?
#
loop_
_entity_poly.entity_id
_entity_poly.type
_entity_poly.pdbx_seq_one_letter_code
_entity_poly.pdbx_strand_id
1 'polypeptide(L)'
;AGSWRQVLEHWPQARVLGGGSSINAEIYTRGCPEDYDNWLTRHGCDGWAWDDLKPYFVKSEGNTRLGGKDHGIDGPLGVSDLAGPNPVSLAYVQGCMEFGMPHNADFNSGRQEGTGLYQTTTKNGRRCSAAVGYLKPVLNRPNLTLRTGVLVNRIIVENGRATGVEI
;
A
#
# COMPACT_ATOMS: atom_id res chain seq x y z
N ALA A 1 4.78 -37.21 19.27
CA ALA A 1 4.97 -36.79 17.89
C ALA A 1 3.67 -36.18 17.40
N GLY A 2 3.53 -34.84 17.42
CA GLY A 2 2.35 -34.14 16.94
C GLY A 2 2.36 -34.12 15.42
N SER A 3 1.31 -34.66 14.79
CA SER A 3 1.11 -34.54 13.37
C SER A 3 0.72 -33.08 13.05
N TRP A 4 1.57 -32.34 12.36
CA TRP A 4 1.23 -31.06 11.77
C TRP A 4 0.17 -31.31 10.69
N ARG A 5 -1.08 -30.88 10.91
CA ARG A 5 -2.07 -30.84 9.84
C ARG A 5 -1.57 -29.79 8.84
N GLN A 6 -1.36 -30.16 7.60
CA GLN A 6 -1.21 -29.19 6.51
C GLN A 6 -2.49 -28.36 6.43
N VAL A 7 -2.41 -27.10 6.82
CA VAL A 7 -3.48 -26.12 6.60
C VAL A 7 -3.25 -25.58 5.19
N LEU A 8 -4.17 -25.90 4.28
CA LEU A 8 -4.18 -25.27 2.96
C LEU A 8 -4.71 -23.85 3.11
N GLU A 9 -3.82 -22.88 3.09
CA GLU A 9 -4.20 -21.46 3.06
C GLU A 9 -4.39 -21.01 1.62
N HIS A 10 -5.50 -20.34 1.37
CA HIS A 10 -5.81 -19.71 0.08
C HIS A 10 -5.16 -18.33 0.02
N TRP A 11 -4.13 -18.17 -0.81
CA TRP A 11 -3.49 -16.89 -1.10
C TRP A 11 -3.92 -16.40 -2.50
N PRO A 12 -5.01 -15.61 -2.62
CA PRO A 12 -5.47 -15.12 -3.91
C PRO A 12 -4.46 -14.16 -4.52
N GLN A 13 -4.10 -14.43 -5.77
CA GLN A 13 -3.25 -13.55 -6.57
C GLN A 13 -4.02 -13.03 -7.78
N ALA A 14 -3.91 -11.71 -8.03
CA ALA A 14 -4.63 -11.07 -9.12
C ALA A 14 -3.92 -11.27 -10.47
N ARG A 15 -4.68 -11.71 -11.48
CA ARG A 15 -4.28 -11.72 -12.90
C ARG A 15 -4.99 -10.58 -13.65
N VAL A 16 -4.72 -9.34 -13.27
CA VAL A 16 -5.38 -8.14 -13.76
C VAL A 16 -4.42 -6.96 -13.72
N LEU A 17 -4.65 -5.94 -14.55
CA LEU A 17 -3.91 -4.67 -14.47
C LEU A 17 -4.05 -4.06 -13.07
N GLY A 18 -2.93 -3.65 -12.50
CA GLY A 18 -2.85 -3.19 -11.11
C GLY A 18 -2.54 -4.30 -10.09
N GLY A 19 -2.54 -5.57 -10.54
CA GLY A 19 -2.15 -6.70 -9.68
C GLY A 19 -2.96 -6.76 -8.39
N GLY A 20 -2.29 -7.03 -7.25
CA GLY A 20 -2.91 -7.12 -5.92
C GLY A 20 -3.69 -5.88 -5.51
N SER A 21 -3.30 -4.67 -5.96
CA SER A 21 -4.02 -3.44 -5.65
C SER A 21 -5.43 -3.37 -6.25
N SER A 22 -5.74 -4.23 -7.23
CA SER A 22 -7.07 -4.32 -7.85
C SER A 22 -8.01 -5.25 -7.10
N ILE A 23 -7.52 -6.06 -6.16
CA ILE A 23 -8.31 -7.05 -5.41
C ILE A 23 -8.12 -6.99 -3.88
N ASN A 24 -7.17 -6.19 -3.37
CA ASN A 24 -6.92 -6.05 -1.92
C ASN A 24 -8.10 -5.38 -1.19
N ALA A 25 -8.03 -5.32 0.14
CA ALA A 25 -9.03 -4.67 1.00
C ALA A 25 -8.95 -3.13 1.00
N GLU A 26 -8.10 -2.53 0.18
CA GLU A 26 -7.90 -1.07 0.03
C GLU A 26 -7.36 -0.36 1.28
N ILE A 27 -7.07 -1.05 2.36
CA ILE A 27 -6.54 -0.43 3.58
C ILE A 27 -5.24 0.31 3.25
N TYR A 28 -5.21 1.62 3.54
CA TYR A 28 -4.02 2.44 3.38
C TYR A 28 -3.27 2.54 4.70
N THR A 29 -2.15 1.86 4.79
CA THR A 29 -1.26 1.89 5.95
C THR A 29 0.19 1.74 5.52
N ARG A 30 1.07 2.44 6.22
CA ARG A 30 2.53 2.34 6.09
C ARG A 30 3.05 1.46 7.24
N GLY A 31 4.29 0.94 7.12
CA GLY A 31 5.00 0.37 8.28
C GLY A 31 5.33 1.44 9.32
N CYS A 32 5.68 1.02 10.52
CA CYS A 32 6.27 1.90 11.52
C CYS A 32 7.65 2.40 11.06
N PRO A 33 8.12 3.57 11.47
CA PRO A 33 9.48 4.04 11.19
C PRO A 33 10.54 2.98 11.51
N GLU A 34 10.40 2.30 12.64
CA GLU A 34 11.31 1.27 13.12
C GLU A 34 11.41 0.06 12.18
N ASP A 35 10.37 -0.27 11.45
CA ASP A 35 10.38 -1.37 10.47
C ASP A 35 11.40 -1.09 9.36
N TYR A 36 11.41 0.15 8.84
CA TYR A 36 12.33 0.60 7.80
C TYR A 36 13.74 0.84 8.34
N ASP A 37 13.87 1.43 9.53
CA ASP A 37 15.15 1.65 10.18
C ASP A 37 15.85 0.33 10.49
N ASN A 38 15.10 -0.74 10.77
CA ASN A 38 15.64 -2.09 10.88
C ASN A 38 16.22 -2.64 9.57
N TRP A 39 15.72 -2.23 8.40
CA TRP A 39 16.33 -2.62 7.12
C TRP A 39 17.74 -2.04 6.99
N LEU A 40 17.95 -0.79 7.40
CA LEU A 40 19.28 -0.20 7.45
C LEU A 40 20.14 -0.86 8.53
N THR A 41 19.66 -0.87 9.77
CA THR A 41 20.50 -1.20 10.95
C THR A 41 20.79 -2.69 11.07
N ARG A 42 19.86 -3.58 10.69
CA ARG A 42 20.02 -5.04 10.79
C ARG A 42 20.48 -5.70 9.50
N HIS A 43 20.15 -5.11 8.35
CA HIS A 43 20.36 -5.73 7.04
C HIS A 43 21.28 -4.92 6.13
N GLY A 44 21.75 -3.74 6.56
CA GLY A 44 22.67 -2.90 5.80
C GLY A 44 22.08 -2.34 4.49
N CYS A 45 20.76 -2.14 4.45
CA CYS A 45 20.07 -1.59 3.29
C CYS A 45 20.18 -0.07 3.27
N ASP A 46 21.30 0.48 2.83
CA ASP A 46 21.51 1.92 2.72
C ASP A 46 20.47 2.58 1.80
N GLY A 47 19.92 3.72 2.22
CA GLY A 47 18.88 4.44 1.49
C GLY A 47 17.46 3.86 1.67
N TRP A 48 17.25 2.95 2.64
CA TRP A 48 15.96 2.33 2.93
C TRP A 48 15.47 2.58 4.36
N ALA A 49 16.07 3.51 5.10
CA ALA A 49 15.55 3.95 6.38
C ALA A 49 14.26 4.77 6.21
N TRP A 50 13.56 4.98 7.31
CA TRP A 50 12.29 5.73 7.29
C TRP A 50 12.43 7.12 6.64
N ASP A 51 13.45 7.88 7.02
CA ASP A 51 13.66 9.22 6.48
C ASP A 51 13.98 9.23 4.97
N ASP A 52 14.60 8.16 4.45
CA ASP A 52 14.84 7.98 3.03
C ASP A 52 13.54 7.69 2.26
N LEU A 53 12.65 6.88 2.86
CA LEU A 53 11.43 6.39 2.20
C LEU A 53 10.22 7.31 2.36
N LYS A 54 10.13 8.03 3.48
CA LYS A 54 9.00 8.93 3.78
C LYS A 54 8.68 9.91 2.65
N PRO A 55 9.65 10.58 2.00
CA PRO A 55 9.37 11.48 0.88
C PRO A 55 8.65 10.79 -0.29
N TYR A 56 8.91 9.51 -0.53
CA TYR A 56 8.24 8.75 -1.59
C TYR A 56 6.81 8.35 -1.21
N PHE A 57 6.55 8.05 0.06
CA PHE A 57 5.18 7.87 0.53
C PHE A 57 4.35 9.14 0.36
N VAL A 58 4.88 10.29 0.79
CA VAL A 58 4.24 11.59 0.62
C VAL A 58 4.04 11.92 -0.85
N LYS A 59 5.05 11.70 -1.70
CA LYS A 59 4.97 11.94 -3.15
C LYS A 59 3.91 11.08 -3.84
N SER A 60 3.70 9.85 -3.38
CA SER A 60 2.73 8.94 -3.99
C SER A 60 1.29 9.20 -3.58
N GLU A 61 1.08 9.81 -2.43
CA GLU A 61 -0.22 9.96 -1.79
C GLU A 61 -0.99 11.19 -2.29
N GLY A 62 -2.26 10.98 -2.66
CA GLY A 62 -3.23 12.03 -2.93
C GLY A 62 -4.37 11.95 -1.89
N ASN A 63 -4.10 12.42 -0.67
CA ASN A 63 -5.02 12.34 0.45
C ASN A 63 -6.05 13.46 0.41
N THR A 64 -7.32 13.11 0.64
CA THR A 64 -8.45 14.08 0.61
C THR A 64 -8.66 14.82 1.92
N ARG A 65 -8.11 14.34 3.04
CA ARG A 65 -8.29 14.94 4.37
C ARG A 65 -6.98 15.36 5.03
N LEU A 66 -5.95 14.53 4.94
CA LEU A 66 -4.66 14.75 5.61
C LEU A 66 -3.66 15.41 4.67
N GLY A 67 -2.77 16.23 5.24
CA GLY A 67 -1.72 16.93 4.50
C GLY A 67 -0.53 17.27 5.40
N GLY A 68 0.31 18.21 4.96
CA GLY A 68 1.49 18.68 5.70
C GLY A 68 2.72 17.81 5.49
N LYS A 69 3.55 17.67 6.54
CA LYS A 69 4.84 16.97 6.43
C LYS A 69 4.74 15.46 6.32
N ASP A 70 3.61 14.88 6.72
CA ASP A 70 3.43 13.43 6.80
C ASP A 70 2.56 12.88 5.67
N HIS A 71 1.80 13.72 4.97
CA HIS A 71 0.86 13.32 3.92
C HIS A 71 0.97 14.18 2.67
N GLY A 72 0.83 13.53 1.51
CA GLY A 72 0.71 14.19 0.21
C GLY A 72 -0.75 14.38 -0.18
N ILE A 73 -1.05 15.48 -0.87
CA ILE A 73 -2.40 15.82 -1.35
C ILE A 73 -2.54 15.70 -2.87
N ASP A 74 -1.43 15.71 -3.61
CA ASP A 74 -1.40 15.77 -5.08
C ASP A 74 -0.86 14.48 -5.74
N GLY A 75 -0.55 13.45 -4.94
CA GLY A 75 -0.02 12.20 -5.46
C GLY A 75 -1.02 11.41 -6.30
N PRO A 76 -0.53 10.49 -7.15
CA PRO A 76 -1.37 9.70 -8.05
C PRO A 76 -2.24 8.67 -7.34
N LEU A 77 -1.83 8.20 -6.15
CA LEU A 77 -2.59 7.23 -5.36
C LEU A 77 -3.62 7.97 -4.52
N GLY A 78 -4.87 7.93 -4.93
CA GLY A 78 -5.97 8.54 -4.17
C GLY A 78 -6.17 7.81 -2.84
N VAL A 79 -6.22 8.59 -1.75
CA VAL A 79 -6.45 8.11 -0.38
C VAL A 79 -7.59 8.93 0.21
N SER A 80 -8.57 8.26 0.79
CA SER A 80 -9.71 8.93 1.42
C SER A 80 -10.22 8.16 2.63
N ASP A 81 -11.01 8.85 3.46
CA ASP A 81 -11.77 8.21 4.52
C ASP A 81 -12.84 7.28 3.94
N LEU A 82 -13.28 6.31 4.72
CA LEU A 82 -14.40 5.43 4.38
C LEU A 82 -15.67 6.26 4.20
N ALA A 83 -16.32 6.14 3.04
CA ALA A 83 -17.53 6.92 2.71
C ALA A 83 -18.77 6.52 3.53
N GLY A 84 -18.76 5.35 4.18
CA GLY A 84 -19.86 4.86 5.00
C GLY A 84 -19.37 3.75 5.92
N PRO A 85 -18.69 4.07 7.03
CA PRO A 85 -18.20 3.05 7.96
C PRO A 85 -19.38 2.27 8.55
N ASN A 86 -19.18 0.96 8.70
CA ASN A 86 -20.18 0.10 9.31
C ASN A 86 -20.46 0.54 10.77
N PRO A 87 -21.72 0.70 11.19
CA PRO A 87 -22.05 1.09 12.56
C PRO A 87 -21.43 0.18 13.64
N VAL A 88 -21.27 -1.12 13.36
CA VAL A 88 -20.59 -2.04 14.27
C VAL A 88 -19.11 -1.70 14.42
N SER A 89 -18.43 -1.29 13.34
CA SER A 89 -17.04 -0.85 13.41
C SER A 89 -16.89 0.43 14.24
N LEU A 90 -17.83 1.36 14.12
CA LEU A 90 -17.84 2.57 14.95
C LEU A 90 -18.08 2.24 16.43
N ALA A 91 -19.03 1.35 16.72
CA ALA A 91 -19.30 0.88 18.08
C ALA A 91 -18.09 0.14 18.67
N TYR A 92 -17.37 -0.65 17.85
CA TYR A 92 -16.13 -1.32 18.27
C TYR A 92 -15.04 -0.32 18.65
N VAL A 93 -14.80 0.69 17.80
CA VAL A 93 -13.82 1.76 18.08
C VAL A 93 -14.18 2.49 19.38
N GLN A 94 -15.48 2.82 19.55
CA GLN A 94 -15.98 3.48 20.77
C GLN A 94 -15.75 2.59 22.01
N GLY A 95 -16.07 1.31 21.95
CA GLY A 95 -15.84 0.38 23.06
C GLY A 95 -14.36 0.24 23.42
N CYS A 96 -13.46 0.23 22.43
CA CYS A 96 -12.01 0.25 22.68
C CYS A 96 -11.57 1.52 23.41
N MET A 97 -12.13 2.68 23.04
CA MET A 97 -11.84 3.96 23.71
C MET A 97 -12.34 3.96 25.15
N GLU A 98 -13.52 3.43 25.41
CA GLU A 98 -14.08 3.26 26.75
C GLU A 98 -13.26 2.29 27.61
N PHE A 99 -12.62 1.31 26.98
CA PHE A 99 -11.67 0.41 27.63
C PHE A 99 -10.30 1.06 27.93
N GLY A 100 -10.07 2.28 27.47
CA GLY A 100 -8.84 3.04 27.73
C GLY A 100 -7.84 3.07 26.58
N MET A 101 -8.17 2.53 25.39
CA MET A 101 -7.29 2.68 24.23
C MET A 101 -7.36 4.11 23.68
N PRO A 102 -6.21 4.73 23.35
CA PRO A 102 -6.22 6.06 22.76
C PRO A 102 -6.87 6.03 21.36
N HIS A 103 -7.64 7.05 21.05
CA HIS A 103 -8.12 7.24 19.68
C HIS A 103 -6.95 7.62 18.77
N ASN A 104 -6.85 6.95 17.63
CA ASN A 104 -5.89 7.26 16.58
C ASN A 104 -6.65 7.59 15.27
N ALA A 105 -6.64 8.86 14.90
CA ALA A 105 -7.28 9.34 13.67
C ALA A 105 -6.37 9.25 12.44
N ASP A 106 -5.08 8.86 12.64
CA ASP A 106 -4.08 8.80 11.60
C ASP A 106 -2.97 7.78 11.95
N PHE A 107 -3.04 6.61 11.35
CA PHE A 107 -2.07 5.52 11.54
C PHE A 107 -0.79 5.69 10.70
N ASN A 108 -0.68 6.75 9.91
CA ASN A 108 0.43 6.97 8.97
C ASN A 108 1.33 8.16 9.34
N SER A 109 1.09 8.81 10.48
CA SER A 109 1.92 9.91 10.99
C SER A 109 3.15 9.46 11.79
N GLY A 110 3.47 8.18 11.78
CA GLY A 110 4.58 7.58 12.54
C GLY A 110 4.17 6.98 13.89
N ARG A 111 2.88 7.08 14.26
CA ARG A 111 2.30 6.42 15.44
C ARG A 111 1.17 5.51 15.02
N GLN A 112 1.33 4.20 15.27
CA GLN A 112 0.31 3.21 14.91
C GLN A 112 -0.50 2.68 16.10
N GLU A 113 -0.14 3.04 17.34
CA GLU A 113 -0.89 2.63 18.52
C GLU A 113 -2.23 3.36 18.63
N GLY A 114 -3.26 2.62 19.09
CA GLY A 114 -4.58 3.15 19.35
C GLY A 114 -5.68 2.44 18.57
N THR A 115 -6.87 3.02 18.60
CA THR A 115 -8.06 2.55 17.90
C THR A 115 -8.62 3.62 16.98
N GLY A 116 -9.09 3.22 15.80
CA GLY A 116 -9.64 4.15 14.81
C GLY A 116 -9.99 3.43 13.51
N LEU A 117 -10.42 4.19 12.52
CA LEU A 117 -10.68 3.67 11.18
C LEU A 117 -9.51 4.01 10.26
N TYR A 118 -9.07 3.04 9.49
CA TYR A 118 -8.09 3.27 8.43
C TYR A 118 -8.70 4.05 7.27
N GLN A 119 -7.88 4.87 6.64
CA GLN A 119 -8.18 5.37 5.31
C GLN A 119 -8.01 4.27 4.28
N THR A 120 -8.59 4.48 3.10
CA THR A 120 -8.56 3.50 2.00
C THR A 120 -7.95 4.10 0.75
N THR A 121 -7.38 3.24 -0.12
CA THR A 121 -6.89 3.62 -1.44
C THR A 121 -8.06 3.82 -2.41
N THR A 122 -8.86 4.86 -2.13
CA THR A 122 -10.04 5.24 -2.93
C THR A 122 -9.94 6.68 -3.43
N LYS A 123 -10.52 6.92 -4.59
CA LYS A 123 -10.65 8.24 -5.22
C LYS A 123 -12.06 8.38 -5.79
N ASN A 124 -12.77 9.43 -5.39
CA ASN A 124 -14.15 9.69 -5.83
C ASN A 124 -15.08 8.47 -5.60
N GLY A 125 -14.97 7.83 -4.44
CA GLY A 125 -15.78 6.67 -4.05
C GLY A 125 -15.48 5.38 -4.82
N ARG A 126 -14.34 5.31 -5.53
CA ARG A 126 -13.92 4.13 -6.29
C ARG A 126 -12.50 3.74 -5.94
N ARG A 127 -12.20 2.44 -6.02
CA ARG A 127 -10.84 1.90 -5.86
C ARG A 127 -9.83 2.64 -6.72
N CYS A 128 -8.77 3.14 -6.11
CA CYS A 128 -7.61 3.69 -6.78
C CYS A 128 -6.49 2.64 -6.80
N SER A 129 -6.61 1.63 -7.69
CA SER A 129 -5.55 0.64 -7.88
C SER A 129 -4.30 1.27 -8.52
N ALA A 130 -3.17 0.58 -8.49
CA ALA A 130 -1.96 0.99 -9.20
C ALA A 130 -2.21 1.24 -10.71
N ALA A 131 -3.11 0.46 -11.32
CA ALA A 131 -3.52 0.72 -12.70
C ALA A 131 -4.24 2.06 -12.86
N VAL A 132 -5.10 2.43 -11.90
CA VAL A 132 -5.85 3.70 -11.94
C VAL A 132 -4.94 4.88 -11.63
N GLY A 133 -4.12 4.79 -10.59
CA GLY A 133 -3.27 5.89 -10.13
C GLY A 133 -2.07 6.14 -11.04
N TYR A 134 -1.42 5.07 -11.53
CA TYR A 134 -0.13 5.20 -12.19
C TYR A 134 -0.14 4.82 -13.68
N LEU A 135 -0.88 3.76 -14.08
CA LEU A 135 -0.82 3.28 -15.46
C LEU A 135 -1.73 4.08 -16.37
N LYS A 136 -3.01 4.24 -16.02
CA LYS A 136 -3.99 4.95 -16.88
C LYS A 136 -3.56 6.35 -17.31
N PRO A 137 -2.98 7.19 -16.43
CA PRO A 137 -2.57 8.54 -16.82
C PRO A 137 -1.43 8.59 -17.85
N VAL A 138 -0.69 7.49 -18.02
CA VAL A 138 0.52 7.43 -18.85
C VAL A 138 0.41 6.49 -20.04
N LEU A 139 -0.76 5.88 -20.29
CA LEU A 139 -0.96 4.91 -21.37
C LEU A 139 -0.58 5.44 -22.76
N ASN A 140 -0.72 6.74 -22.99
CA ASN A 140 -0.45 7.36 -24.29
C ASN A 140 1.04 7.79 -24.44
N ARG A 141 1.92 7.47 -23.49
CA ARG A 141 3.34 7.80 -23.64
C ARG A 141 3.99 6.95 -24.73
N PRO A 142 4.76 7.55 -25.67
CA PRO A 142 5.34 6.81 -26.79
C PRO A 142 6.40 5.77 -26.37
N ASN A 143 6.97 5.93 -25.18
CA ASN A 143 7.96 4.99 -24.61
C ASN A 143 7.33 3.92 -23.70
N LEU A 144 6.00 3.82 -23.65
CA LEU A 144 5.28 2.80 -22.87
C LEU A 144 4.57 1.84 -23.81
N THR A 145 4.88 0.55 -23.68
CA THR A 145 4.16 -0.53 -24.35
C THR A 145 3.49 -1.43 -23.32
N LEU A 146 2.17 -1.51 -23.35
CA LEU A 146 1.39 -2.41 -22.50
C LEU A 146 1.07 -3.70 -23.26
N ARG A 147 1.49 -4.84 -22.71
CA ARG A 147 1.13 -6.17 -23.21
C ARG A 147 0.43 -6.96 -22.12
N THR A 148 -0.76 -7.48 -22.41
CA THR A 148 -1.54 -8.34 -21.52
C THR A 148 -1.65 -9.75 -22.11
N GLY A 149 -2.11 -10.71 -21.30
CA GLY A 149 -2.22 -12.11 -21.73
C GLY A 149 -0.87 -12.80 -21.94
N VAL A 150 0.20 -12.26 -21.32
CA VAL A 150 1.57 -12.76 -21.48
C VAL A 150 2.05 -13.29 -20.13
N LEU A 151 2.65 -14.48 -20.13
CA LEU A 151 3.39 -15.03 -18.99
C LEU A 151 4.87 -14.67 -19.16
N VAL A 152 5.43 -13.97 -18.16
CA VAL A 152 6.87 -13.71 -18.10
C VAL A 152 7.55 -14.87 -17.39
N ASN A 153 8.43 -15.59 -18.09
CA ASN A 153 9.16 -16.74 -17.55
C ASN A 153 10.40 -16.30 -16.75
N ARG A 154 11.15 -15.32 -17.29
CA ARG A 154 12.34 -14.78 -16.61
C ARG A 154 12.70 -13.39 -17.10
N ILE A 155 13.51 -12.68 -16.29
CA ILE A 155 14.18 -11.44 -16.68
C ILE A 155 15.52 -11.80 -17.34
N ILE A 156 15.79 -11.24 -18.51
CA ILE A 156 17.06 -11.38 -19.21
C ILE A 156 18.04 -10.35 -18.64
N VAL A 157 19.17 -10.83 -18.11
CA VAL A 157 20.21 -9.95 -17.53
C VAL A 157 21.51 -10.17 -18.31
N GLU A 158 22.08 -9.10 -18.84
CA GLU A 158 23.36 -9.09 -19.55
C GLU A 158 24.28 -8.04 -18.90
N ASN A 159 25.50 -8.44 -18.55
CA ASN A 159 26.49 -7.57 -17.90
C ASN A 159 25.93 -6.81 -16.68
N GLY A 160 25.12 -7.48 -15.84
CA GLY A 160 24.52 -6.88 -14.63
C GLY A 160 23.34 -5.94 -14.89
N ARG A 161 22.87 -5.82 -16.13
CA ARG A 161 21.74 -4.95 -16.51
C ARG A 161 20.59 -5.78 -17.08
N ALA A 162 19.38 -5.49 -16.66
CA ALA A 162 18.19 -6.08 -17.27
C ALA A 162 17.98 -5.52 -18.70
N THR A 163 17.97 -6.41 -19.69
CA THR A 163 17.84 -6.06 -21.12
C THR A 163 16.49 -6.44 -21.72
N GLY A 164 15.74 -7.29 -21.04
CA GLY A 164 14.42 -7.72 -21.51
C GLY A 164 13.79 -8.76 -20.60
N VAL A 165 12.71 -9.34 -21.10
CA VAL A 165 12.00 -10.46 -20.48
C VAL A 165 11.76 -11.57 -21.51
N GLU A 166 11.79 -12.80 -21.05
CA GLU A 166 11.35 -13.97 -21.84
C GLU A 166 9.88 -14.22 -21.55
N ILE A 167 9.07 -14.36 -22.60
CA ILE A 167 7.60 -14.55 -22.56
C ILE A 167 7.21 -15.81 -23.32
#